data_82bf0d3de49576ba5fa45e6427d6fa0b
#
_entry.id   82bf0d3de49576ba5fa45e6427d6fa0b
#
_cell.length_a   1.000
_cell.length_b   1.000
_cell.length_c   1.000
_cell.angle_alpha   90.00
_cell.angle_beta   90.00
_cell.angle_gamma   90.00
#
_symmetry.space_group_name_H-M   'P 1'
#
loop_
_entity.id
_entity.type
_entity.pdbx_description
1 polymer ?
#
loop_
_entity_poly.entity_id
_entity_poly.type
_entity_poly.pdbx_seq_one_letter_code
_entity_poly.pdbx_strand_id
1 'polypeptide(L)'
;MPSTELLVDTEFDSSNEDLYYITPENLNQLRFVRPSSFSKATIRNCHVSHLTSYNLQSLFNSLKKGCSATITLDEPVLVLQEYDTKSIIANAELAGFKGIKTGNTNAFCKGLGTKINTVTITLTK
;
A
#
# COMPACT_ATOMS: atom_id res chain seq x y z
N MET A 1 15.34 10.34 -15.61
CA MET A 1 15.63 9.15 -14.79
C MET A 1 14.36 8.38 -14.54
N PRO A 2 14.40 7.06 -14.55
CA PRO A 2 13.22 6.29 -14.16
C PRO A 2 12.89 6.53 -12.69
N SER A 3 11.60 6.62 -12.40
CA SER A 3 11.12 6.80 -11.03
C SER A 3 11.46 5.57 -10.21
N THR A 4 12.02 5.76 -9.01
CA THR A 4 12.36 4.69 -8.08
C THR A 4 11.35 4.53 -6.97
N GLU A 5 10.36 5.41 -6.92
CA GLU A 5 9.28 5.37 -5.92
C GLU A 5 7.93 5.22 -6.60
N LEU A 6 7.09 4.37 -6.03
CA LEU A 6 5.72 4.14 -6.48
C LEU A 6 4.75 4.80 -5.51
N LEU A 7 3.78 5.54 -6.05
CA LEU A 7 2.64 6.05 -5.29
C LEU A 7 1.35 5.47 -5.86
N VAL A 8 0.56 4.82 -5.00
CA VAL A 8 -0.79 4.36 -5.31
C VAL A 8 -1.75 5.17 -4.45
N ASP A 9 -2.51 6.05 -5.07
CA ASP A 9 -3.42 6.95 -4.37
C ASP A 9 -4.52 7.39 -5.33
N THR A 10 -5.63 7.88 -4.78
CA THR A 10 -6.71 8.48 -5.57
C THR A 10 -6.38 9.92 -6.00
N GLU A 11 -5.42 10.56 -5.34
CA GLU A 11 -5.00 11.92 -5.64
C GLU A 11 -3.50 11.95 -5.96
N PHE A 12 -3.17 12.67 -7.03
CA PHE A 12 -1.77 12.85 -7.40
C PHE A 12 -1.09 13.88 -6.51
N ASP A 13 0.06 13.51 -5.97
CA ASP A 13 0.90 14.43 -5.20
C ASP A 13 1.90 15.11 -6.14
N SER A 14 1.61 16.33 -6.52
CA SER A 14 2.45 17.10 -7.44
C SER A 14 3.74 17.63 -6.80
N SER A 15 3.93 17.44 -5.50
CA SER A 15 5.13 17.92 -4.80
C SER A 15 6.38 17.11 -5.14
N ASN A 16 6.22 15.91 -5.70
CA ASN A 16 7.34 15.06 -6.08
C ASN A 16 7.15 14.53 -7.51
N GLU A 17 7.88 15.10 -8.46
CA GLU A 17 7.80 14.75 -9.88
C GLU A 17 8.43 13.39 -10.22
N ASP A 18 9.23 12.84 -9.30
CA ASP A 18 9.92 11.57 -9.53
C ASP A 18 9.11 10.34 -9.12
N LEU A 19 7.84 10.52 -8.74
CA LEU A 19 6.97 9.43 -8.38
C LEU A 19 6.35 8.77 -9.62
N TYR A 20 6.37 7.43 -9.63
CA TYR A 20 5.55 6.66 -10.55
C TYR A 20 4.16 6.54 -9.92
N TYR A 21 3.19 7.23 -10.48
CA TYR A 21 1.86 7.35 -9.91
C TYR A 21 0.85 6.46 -10.65
N ILE A 22 0.09 5.69 -9.88
CA ILE A 22 -1.07 4.95 -10.39
C ILE A 22 -2.22 5.06 -9.39
N THR A 23 -3.44 4.91 -9.89
CA THR A 23 -4.61 4.82 -9.02
C THR A 23 -4.79 3.39 -8.51
N PRO A 24 -5.50 3.19 -7.38
CA PRO A 24 -5.76 1.84 -6.88
C PRO A 24 -6.41 0.91 -7.90
N GLU A 25 -7.26 1.45 -8.75
CA GLU A 25 -7.94 0.69 -9.81
C GLU A 25 -6.96 0.12 -10.85
N ASN A 26 -5.79 0.72 -10.97
CA ASN A 26 -4.78 0.35 -11.94
C ASN A 26 -3.64 -0.46 -11.34
N LEU A 27 -3.80 -1.00 -10.11
CA LEU A 27 -2.78 -1.84 -9.48
C LEU A 27 -2.38 -3.04 -10.35
N ASN A 28 -3.30 -3.57 -11.14
CA ASN A 28 -3.02 -4.69 -12.04
C ASN A 28 -1.99 -4.33 -13.13
N GLN A 29 -1.77 -3.04 -13.40
CA GLN A 29 -0.76 -2.60 -14.37
C GLN A 29 0.67 -2.80 -13.89
N LEU A 30 0.87 -3.02 -12.58
CA LEU A 30 2.20 -3.32 -12.04
C LEU A 30 2.83 -4.57 -12.65
N ARG A 31 2.02 -5.49 -13.17
CA ARG A 31 2.51 -6.69 -13.86
C ARG A 31 3.34 -6.36 -15.11
N PHE A 32 3.17 -5.17 -15.68
CA PHE A 32 3.93 -4.71 -16.85
C PHE A 32 5.17 -3.91 -16.50
N VAL A 33 5.37 -3.61 -15.21
CA VAL A 33 6.54 -2.88 -14.74
C VAL A 33 7.72 -3.85 -14.64
N ARG A 34 8.91 -3.35 -14.98
CA ARG A 34 10.13 -4.15 -14.86
C ARG A 34 10.31 -4.62 -13.41
N PRO A 35 10.72 -5.90 -13.19
CA PRO A 35 11.06 -6.36 -11.85
C PRO A 35 12.14 -5.48 -11.22
N SER A 36 12.05 -5.32 -9.91
CA SER A 36 13.06 -4.58 -9.12
C SER A 36 13.22 -3.12 -9.54
N SER A 37 12.11 -2.46 -9.90
CA SER A 37 12.12 -1.05 -10.35
C SER A 37 12.04 -0.06 -9.19
N PHE A 38 11.34 -0.41 -8.09
CA PHE A 38 11.03 0.53 -7.03
C PHE A 38 11.80 0.23 -5.75
N SER A 39 12.36 1.30 -5.14
CA SER A 39 12.99 1.23 -3.83
C SER A 39 12.00 1.52 -2.70
N LYS A 40 10.82 2.05 -3.02
CA LYS A 40 9.80 2.39 -2.05
C LYS A 40 8.44 2.40 -2.75
N ALA A 41 7.42 1.93 -2.06
CA ALA A 41 6.04 2.05 -2.53
C ALA A 41 5.16 2.54 -1.39
N THR A 42 4.26 3.46 -1.70
CA THR A 42 3.28 3.99 -0.75
C THR A 42 1.90 3.79 -1.34
N ILE A 43 1.01 3.15 -0.57
CA ILE A 43 -0.36 2.86 -0.98
C ILE A 43 -1.31 3.52 0.01
N ARG A 44 -2.10 4.48 -0.47
CA ARG A 44 -3.06 5.23 0.33
C ARG A 44 -4.41 5.26 -0.37
N ASN A 45 -5.48 5.38 0.41
CA ASN A 45 -6.85 5.48 -0.11
C ASN A 45 -7.20 4.33 -1.06
N CYS A 46 -6.68 3.14 -0.77
CA CYS A 46 -6.88 1.96 -1.58
C CYS A 46 -7.84 1.01 -0.88
N HIS A 47 -8.95 0.68 -1.54
CA HIS A 47 -9.89 -0.29 -0.98
C HIS A 47 -9.25 -1.69 -0.96
N VAL A 48 -9.58 -2.47 0.06
CA VAL A 48 -9.02 -3.82 0.25
C VAL A 48 -9.29 -4.73 -0.96
N SER A 49 -10.37 -4.51 -1.70
CA SER A 49 -10.70 -5.29 -2.89
C SER A 49 -9.65 -5.21 -3.98
N HIS A 50 -8.82 -4.16 -4.00
CA HIS A 50 -7.72 -4.01 -4.95
C HIS A 50 -6.42 -4.66 -4.45
N LEU A 51 -6.34 -5.02 -3.17
CA LEU A 51 -5.15 -5.60 -2.55
C LEU A 51 -5.24 -7.13 -2.55
N THR A 52 -5.47 -7.70 -3.72
CA THR A 52 -5.51 -9.16 -3.92
C THR A 52 -4.10 -9.74 -3.88
N SER A 53 -3.99 -11.05 -3.64
CA SER A 53 -2.69 -11.73 -3.70
C SER A 53 -2.02 -11.55 -5.06
N TYR A 54 -2.81 -11.52 -6.13
CA TYR A 54 -2.32 -11.32 -7.48
C TYR A 54 -1.69 -9.93 -7.66
N ASN A 55 -2.40 -8.88 -7.23
CA ASN A 55 -1.88 -7.52 -7.33
C ASN A 55 -0.68 -7.30 -6.40
N LEU A 56 -0.71 -7.88 -5.20
CA LEU A 56 0.40 -7.80 -4.27
C LEU A 56 1.63 -8.56 -4.79
N GLN A 57 1.43 -9.65 -5.54
CA GLN A 57 2.54 -10.33 -6.19
C GLN A 57 3.20 -9.45 -7.26
N SER A 58 2.39 -8.73 -8.04
CA SER A 58 2.93 -7.78 -9.01
C SER A 58 3.71 -6.67 -8.32
N LEU A 59 3.22 -6.17 -7.19
CA LEU A 59 3.92 -5.21 -6.35
C LEU A 59 5.24 -5.79 -5.83
N PHE A 60 5.20 -7.02 -5.32
CA PHE A 60 6.39 -7.73 -4.83
C PHE A 60 7.46 -7.81 -5.91
N ASN A 61 7.08 -8.20 -7.13
CA ASN A 61 8.01 -8.31 -8.24
C ASN A 61 8.61 -6.95 -8.65
N SER A 62 7.83 -5.88 -8.53
CA SER A 62 8.27 -4.53 -8.90
C SER A 62 9.20 -3.90 -7.88
N LEU A 63 9.24 -4.39 -6.64
CA LEU A 63 10.11 -3.87 -5.59
C LEU A 63 11.51 -4.46 -5.69
N LYS A 64 12.50 -3.64 -5.35
CA LYS A 64 13.88 -4.10 -5.19
C LYS A 64 13.98 -4.95 -3.93
N LYS A 65 14.89 -5.94 -3.95
CA LYS A 65 15.13 -6.81 -2.80
C LYS A 65 15.49 -5.98 -1.57
N GLY A 66 14.86 -6.28 -0.44
CA GLY A 66 15.08 -5.56 0.81
C GLY A 66 14.29 -4.26 0.94
N CYS A 67 13.56 -3.85 -0.09
CA CYS A 67 12.75 -2.65 -0.05
C CYS A 67 11.32 -2.94 0.39
N SER A 68 10.62 -1.89 0.81
CA SER A 68 9.31 -2.04 1.47
C SER A 68 8.22 -1.26 0.76
N ALA A 69 7.00 -1.77 0.86
CA ALA A 69 5.78 -1.06 0.54
C ALA A 69 5.00 -0.78 1.82
N THR A 70 4.46 0.42 1.95
CA THR A 70 3.65 0.84 3.09
C THR A 70 2.22 1.04 2.65
N ILE A 71 1.29 0.35 3.30
CA ILE A 71 -0.15 0.47 3.05
C ILE A 71 -0.78 1.16 4.26
N THR A 72 -1.49 2.26 4.01
CA THR A 72 -2.19 3.01 5.06
C THR A 72 -3.68 2.80 4.93
N LEU A 73 -4.33 2.35 6.00
CA LEU A 73 -5.77 2.14 6.07
C LEU A 73 -6.37 3.12 7.06
N ASP A 74 -7.27 3.97 6.58
CA ASP A 74 -8.03 4.92 7.39
C ASP A 74 -9.48 4.45 7.46
N GLU A 75 -9.79 3.67 8.49
CA GLU A 75 -11.13 3.11 8.67
C GLU A 75 -11.74 3.59 9.98
N PRO A 76 -12.96 4.17 9.95
CA PRO A 76 -13.62 4.59 11.17
C PRO A 76 -14.22 3.42 11.96
N VAL A 77 -14.38 2.25 11.35
CA VAL A 77 -14.98 1.07 11.98
C VAL A 77 -13.90 0.03 12.28
N LEU A 78 -13.58 -0.15 13.57
CA LEU A 78 -12.48 -1.01 14.02
C LEU A 78 -12.61 -2.48 13.56
N VAL A 79 -13.82 -3.02 13.56
CA VAL A 79 -14.06 -4.41 13.16
C VAL A 79 -13.71 -4.64 11.70
N LEU A 80 -14.11 -3.71 10.83
CA LEU A 80 -13.78 -3.78 9.40
C LEU A 80 -12.27 -3.61 9.18
N GLN A 81 -11.64 -2.72 9.94
CA GLN A 81 -10.21 -2.50 9.86
C GLN A 81 -9.41 -3.75 10.20
N GLU A 82 -9.80 -4.47 11.26
CA GLU A 82 -9.14 -5.73 11.62
C GLU A 82 -9.32 -6.79 10.53
N TYR A 83 -10.52 -6.92 10.00
CA TYR A 83 -10.81 -7.87 8.94
C TYR A 83 -9.99 -7.57 7.69
N ASP A 84 -9.96 -6.32 7.27
CA ASP A 84 -9.21 -5.89 6.10
C ASP A 84 -7.71 -6.08 6.30
N THR A 85 -7.19 -5.78 7.49
CA THR A 85 -5.79 -5.99 7.83
C THR A 85 -5.41 -7.46 7.69
N LYS A 86 -6.21 -8.36 8.24
CA LYS A 86 -5.96 -9.81 8.15
C LYS A 86 -5.97 -10.30 6.71
N SER A 87 -6.92 -9.81 5.91
CA SER A 87 -7.02 -10.17 4.49
C SER A 87 -5.79 -9.72 3.72
N ILE A 88 -5.32 -8.50 3.96
CA ILE A 88 -4.14 -7.95 3.29
C ILE A 88 -2.90 -8.74 3.67
N ILE A 89 -2.73 -9.07 4.95
CA ILE A 89 -1.59 -9.86 5.42
C ILE A 89 -1.58 -11.25 4.78
N ALA A 90 -2.73 -11.92 4.74
CA ALA A 90 -2.83 -13.24 4.12
C ALA A 90 -2.49 -13.18 2.62
N ASN A 91 -3.00 -12.17 1.91
CA ASN A 91 -2.70 -11.97 0.50
C ASN A 91 -1.24 -11.63 0.25
N ALA A 92 -0.65 -10.84 1.15
CA ALA A 92 0.77 -10.47 1.05
C ALA A 92 1.68 -11.69 1.26
N GLU A 93 1.34 -12.56 2.19
CA GLU A 93 2.08 -13.81 2.41
C GLU A 93 2.01 -14.70 1.16
N LEU A 94 0.83 -14.82 0.56
CA LEU A 94 0.68 -15.57 -0.69
C LEU A 94 1.48 -14.95 -1.84
N ALA A 95 1.63 -13.63 -1.82
CA ALA A 95 2.40 -12.91 -2.84
C ALA A 95 3.92 -13.09 -2.70
N GLY A 96 4.40 -13.52 -1.54
CA GLY A 96 5.81 -13.79 -1.32
C GLY A 96 6.50 -12.86 -0.32
N PHE A 97 5.81 -11.88 0.23
CA PHE A 97 6.39 -11.00 1.24
C PHE A 97 6.72 -11.78 2.52
N LYS A 98 7.92 -11.58 3.05
CA LYS A 98 8.40 -12.28 4.25
C LYS A 98 8.41 -11.38 5.48
N GLY A 99 8.68 -10.09 5.31
CA GLY A 99 8.67 -9.15 6.42
C GLY A 99 7.37 -8.35 6.42
N ILE A 100 6.46 -8.67 7.34
CA ILE A 100 5.17 -7.98 7.44
C ILE A 100 5.06 -7.40 8.85
N LYS A 101 4.90 -6.07 8.92
CA LYS A 101 4.75 -5.36 10.18
C LYS A 101 3.49 -4.51 10.14
N THR A 102 2.79 -4.43 11.25
CA THR A 102 1.61 -3.59 11.41
C THR A 102 1.81 -2.60 12.54
N GLY A 103 1.27 -1.40 12.35
CA GLY A 103 1.27 -0.37 13.37
C GLY A 103 -0.06 0.34 13.42
N ASN A 104 -0.49 0.74 14.61
CA ASN A 104 -1.73 1.50 14.81
C ASN A 104 -1.37 2.91 15.27
N THR A 105 -1.98 3.91 14.63
CA THR A 105 -1.86 5.30 15.04
C THR A 105 -3.26 5.89 15.19
N ASN A 106 -3.53 6.49 16.36
CA ASN A 106 -4.77 7.23 16.57
C ASN A 106 -4.54 8.69 16.20
N ALA A 107 -5.22 9.17 15.17
CA ALA A 107 -5.15 10.55 14.76
C ALA A 107 -6.52 11.20 14.93
N PHE A 108 -6.53 12.43 15.46
CA PHE A 108 -7.75 13.21 15.56
C PHE A 108 -8.03 13.84 14.20
N CYS A 109 -9.21 13.55 13.65
CA CYS A 109 -9.63 14.16 12.40
C CYS A 109 -10.45 15.41 12.69
N LYS A 110 -9.88 16.57 12.42
CA LYS A 110 -10.53 17.87 12.69
C LYS A 110 -11.84 18.03 11.91
N GLY A 111 -11.91 17.50 10.70
CA GLY A 111 -13.10 17.62 9.87
C GLY A 111 -14.29 16.81 10.37
N LEU A 112 -14.05 15.71 11.07
CA LEU A 112 -15.09 14.83 11.61
C LEU A 112 -15.32 15.00 13.10
N GLY A 113 -14.43 15.73 13.79
CA GLY A 113 -14.52 15.91 15.24
C GLY A 113 -14.33 14.62 16.03
N THR A 114 -13.70 13.60 15.44
CA THR A 114 -13.52 12.30 16.05
C THR A 114 -12.12 11.75 15.76
N LYS A 115 -11.69 10.79 16.57
CA LYS A 115 -10.43 10.10 16.35
C LYS A 115 -10.62 9.02 15.28
N ILE A 116 -9.70 8.99 14.32
CA ILE A 116 -9.63 7.94 13.31
C ILE A 116 -8.45 7.06 13.63
N ASN A 117 -8.67 5.74 13.66
CA ASN A 117 -7.58 4.79 13.75
C ASN A 117 -6.97 4.60 12.38
N THR A 118 -5.67 4.87 12.28
CA THR A 118 -4.91 4.59 11.08
C THR A 118 -4.07 3.34 11.32
N VAL A 119 -4.24 2.34 10.46
CA VAL A 119 -3.41 1.14 10.46
C VAL A 119 -2.41 1.27 9.33
N THR A 120 -1.14 1.05 9.65
CA THR A 120 -0.07 1.02 8.67
C THR A 120 0.45 -0.41 8.56
N ILE A 121 0.48 -0.95 7.35
CA ILE A 121 1.02 -2.27 7.06
C ILE A 121 2.27 -2.08 6.21
N THR A 122 3.41 -2.56 6.70
CA THR A 122 4.67 -2.49 5.99
C THR A 122 5.04 -3.88 5.48
N LEU A 123 5.18 -3.99 4.15
CA LEU A 123 5.51 -5.23 3.48
C LEU A 123 6.94 -5.14 2.94
N THR A 124 7.84 -5.98 3.42
CA THR A 124 9.24 -6.00 3.00
C THR A 124 9.52 -7.22 2.13
N LYS A 125 10.15 -6.97 0.99
CA LYS A 125 10.55 -8.02 0.05
C LYS A 125 11.80 -8.78 0.51
#